data_ad1c9a2f0d556930437d996d2653f537
#
_entry.id   ad1c9a2f0d556930437d996d2653f537
#
_cell.length_a   1.000
_cell.length_b   1.000
_cell.length_c   1.000
_cell.angle_alpha   90.00
_cell.angle_beta   90.00
_cell.angle_gamma   90.00
#
_symmetry.space_group_name_H-M   'P 1'
#
loop_
_entity.id
_entity.type
_entity.pdbx_description
1 polymer ?
#
loop_
_entity_poly.entity_id
_entity_poly.type
_entity_poly.pdbx_seq_one_letter_code
_entity_poly.pdbx_strand_id
1 'polypeptide(L)'
;MGQKWKWGILFSGDNLTLDETVSYARQAEDAGADSLWTTELGRDAFVPLAAMASACKRVRLGTGVATYARPPAMTEISAMSMAELTGGRFILGLGTAPPMWNENWHQLTVDKPAKRMREYVEAIRLMWTASPTNPIDYEGEFIKVRDYRRIMAPPYPPLPIYLAAVQPGMLQLSGAIADGLIANLLNTPKYFTDIVHPNVKKGLAKTGRQLGDIELCSLKVCSVDKDRERARRRARPPIAFYSNLPYFDQVLDPAGFTKEKLAIRAAMAENDVPKMLDLVTEDMIDTLVLAGTPDEVRKKLEKFEGLFETLILYCPMPWLEPEESKANHAAMIETFAA
;
A
#
# COMPACT_ATOMS: atom_id res chain seq x y z
N MET A 1 13.82 1.45 -24.06
CA MET A 1 12.92 2.57 -23.75
C MET A 1 13.13 2.90 -22.27
N GLY A 2 13.47 4.13 -21.90
CA GLY A 2 13.67 4.51 -20.51
C GLY A 2 12.39 4.26 -19.70
N GLN A 3 12.53 3.71 -18.52
CA GLN A 3 11.44 3.37 -17.61
C GLN A 3 10.74 4.68 -17.19
N LYS A 4 9.43 4.79 -17.47
CA LYS A 4 8.64 6.02 -17.24
C LYS A 4 8.22 6.20 -15.77
N TRP A 5 8.32 5.15 -14.96
CA TRP A 5 7.93 5.12 -13.54
C TRP A 5 9.05 4.51 -12.71
N LYS A 6 9.19 4.97 -11.48
CA LYS A 6 9.85 4.20 -10.44
C LYS A 6 8.99 2.98 -10.14
N TRP A 7 9.60 1.85 -9.78
CA TRP A 7 8.83 0.66 -9.43
C TRP A 7 9.33 0.03 -8.13
N GLY A 8 8.45 -0.71 -7.49
CA GLY A 8 8.74 -1.46 -6.28
C GLY A 8 7.83 -2.67 -6.12
N ILE A 9 8.06 -3.45 -5.10
CA ILE A 9 7.25 -4.63 -4.77
C ILE A 9 6.73 -4.51 -3.34
N LEU A 10 5.45 -4.85 -3.13
CA LEU A 10 4.85 -5.07 -1.84
C LEU A 10 4.80 -6.57 -1.54
N PHE A 11 5.51 -6.99 -0.51
CA PHE A 11 5.46 -8.35 0.05
C PHE A 11 4.41 -8.41 1.15
N SER A 12 3.34 -9.18 0.95
CA SER A 12 2.18 -9.21 1.84
C SER A 12 1.57 -10.61 1.94
N GLY A 13 1.99 -11.38 2.91
CA GLY A 13 1.38 -12.69 3.17
C GLY A 13 1.35 -13.65 1.97
N ASP A 14 2.28 -13.51 1.07
CA ASP A 14 2.38 -14.13 -0.27
C ASP A 14 2.95 -15.55 -0.22
N ASN A 15 2.76 -16.23 0.92
CA ASN A 15 3.22 -17.61 1.16
C ASN A 15 4.74 -17.83 0.95
N LEU A 16 5.52 -16.75 1.01
CA LEU A 16 6.99 -16.80 1.05
C LEU A 16 7.47 -16.92 2.50
N THR A 17 8.53 -17.67 2.74
CA THR A 17 9.27 -17.57 3.99
C THR A 17 9.96 -16.21 4.11
N LEU A 18 10.45 -15.87 5.30
CA LEU A 18 11.18 -14.61 5.49
C LEU A 18 12.48 -14.59 4.67
N ASP A 19 13.18 -15.72 4.60
CA ASP A 19 14.41 -15.86 3.80
C ASP A 19 14.11 -15.70 2.29
N GLU A 20 13.05 -16.29 1.78
CA GLU A 20 12.61 -16.12 0.41
C GLU A 20 12.23 -14.66 0.12
N THR A 21 11.52 -14.01 1.05
CA THR A 21 11.17 -12.59 0.95
C THR A 21 12.43 -11.72 0.83
N VAL A 22 13.45 -11.96 1.67
CA VAL A 22 14.73 -11.25 1.60
C VAL A 22 15.47 -11.56 0.30
N SER A 23 15.42 -12.81 -0.18
CA SER A 23 16.02 -13.19 -1.47
C SER A 23 15.40 -12.44 -2.64
N TYR A 24 14.07 -12.39 -2.74
CA TYR A 24 13.37 -11.63 -3.77
C TYR A 24 13.58 -10.12 -3.63
N ALA A 25 13.68 -9.60 -2.41
CA ALA A 25 14.00 -8.20 -2.15
C ALA A 25 15.37 -7.81 -2.75
N ARG A 26 16.40 -8.65 -2.59
CA ARG A 26 17.71 -8.43 -3.20
C ARG A 26 17.64 -8.50 -4.72
N GLN A 27 16.98 -9.51 -5.26
CA GLN A 27 16.79 -9.63 -6.71
C GLN A 27 16.09 -8.40 -7.30
N ALA A 28 15.06 -7.88 -6.63
CA ALA A 28 14.36 -6.67 -7.06
C ALA A 28 15.29 -5.43 -6.99
N GLU A 29 16.07 -5.27 -5.92
CA GLU A 29 17.07 -4.20 -5.84
C GLU A 29 18.11 -4.29 -6.96
N ASP A 30 18.60 -5.48 -7.25
CA ASP A 30 19.59 -5.69 -8.31
C ASP A 30 18.99 -5.46 -9.71
N ALA A 31 17.70 -5.71 -9.87
CA ALA A 31 16.93 -5.42 -11.08
C ALA A 31 16.53 -3.94 -11.24
N GLY A 32 16.90 -3.07 -10.29
CA GLY A 32 16.63 -1.64 -10.38
C GLY A 32 15.34 -1.17 -9.73
N ALA A 33 14.74 -1.95 -8.82
CA ALA A 33 13.62 -1.48 -8.03
C ALA A 33 13.99 -0.23 -7.21
N ASP A 34 13.07 0.73 -7.11
CA ASP A 34 13.21 1.95 -6.30
C ASP A 34 12.81 1.71 -4.84
N SER A 35 11.82 0.87 -4.61
CA SER A 35 11.24 0.68 -3.28
C SER A 35 10.71 -0.72 -3.02
N LEU A 36 10.79 -1.16 -1.75
CA LEU A 36 10.23 -2.43 -1.29
C LEU A 36 9.33 -2.17 -0.09
N TRP A 37 8.23 -2.85 -0.04
CA TRP A 37 7.16 -2.58 0.91
C TRP A 37 6.69 -3.86 1.59
N THR A 38 6.22 -3.73 2.83
CA THR A 38 5.52 -4.81 3.56
C THR A 38 4.27 -4.27 4.22
N THR A 39 3.30 -5.13 4.47
CA THR A 39 2.03 -4.73 5.09
C THR A 39 1.79 -5.47 6.40
N GLU A 40 0.98 -4.87 7.26
CA GLU A 40 0.53 -5.45 8.52
C GLU A 40 -0.66 -6.38 8.26
N LEU A 41 -0.37 -7.52 7.62
CA LEU A 41 -1.34 -8.56 7.31
C LEU A 41 -0.65 -9.93 7.31
N GLY A 42 -1.01 -10.79 8.27
CA GLY A 42 -0.38 -12.10 8.46
C GLY A 42 1.04 -12.03 9.04
N ARG A 43 1.72 -10.88 8.93
CA ARG A 43 3.01 -10.58 9.55
C ARG A 43 3.03 -9.13 10.05
N ASP A 44 3.96 -8.83 10.96
CA ASP A 44 4.28 -7.46 11.34
C ASP A 44 4.86 -6.70 10.13
N ALA A 45 4.53 -5.42 10.00
CA ALA A 45 5.00 -4.64 8.86
C ALA A 45 6.50 -4.27 8.93
N PHE A 46 7.09 -4.21 10.12
CA PHE A 46 8.48 -3.75 10.33
C PHE A 46 9.49 -4.89 10.33
N VAL A 47 9.12 -6.07 10.85
CA VAL A 47 10.05 -7.21 10.99
C VAL A 47 10.62 -7.67 9.64
N PRO A 48 9.83 -7.90 8.57
CA PRO A 48 10.40 -8.25 7.27
C PRO A 48 11.26 -7.11 6.68
N LEU A 49 10.89 -5.85 6.90
CA LEU A 49 11.69 -4.70 6.43
C LEU A 49 13.04 -4.62 7.14
N ALA A 50 13.10 -4.94 8.44
CA ALA A 50 14.36 -5.01 9.17
C ALA A 50 15.28 -6.10 8.60
N ALA A 51 14.71 -7.27 8.25
CA ALA A 51 15.47 -8.33 7.57
C ALA A 51 15.97 -7.88 6.18
N MET A 52 15.11 -7.22 5.39
CA MET A 52 15.51 -6.66 4.08
C MET A 52 16.57 -5.56 4.21
N ALA A 53 16.52 -4.72 5.26
CA ALA A 53 17.49 -3.64 5.47
C ALA A 53 18.94 -4.14 5.61
N SER A 54 19.12 -5.36 6.15
CA SER A 54 20.44 -5.98 6.24
C SER A 54 20.98 -6.39 4.87
N ALA A 55 20.11 -6.77 3.95
CA ALA A 55 20.42 -7.33 2.65
C ALA A 55 20.43 -6.30 1.51
N CYS A 56 19.55 -5.28 1.57
CA CYS A 56 19.36 -4.24 0.56
C CYS A 56 20.01 -2.92 0.99
N LYS A 57 20.72 -2.26 0.09
CA LYS A 57 21.53 -1.07 0.41
C LYS A 57 21.10 0.21 -0.32
N ARG A 58 20.32 0.11 -1.37
CA ARG A 58 19.94 1.22 -2.25
C ARG A 58 18.46 1.56 -2.20
N VAL A 59 17.59 0.54 -2.25
CA VAL A 59 16.12 0.72 -2.30
C VAL A 59 15.58 1.42 -1.06
N ARG A 60 14.53 2.19 -1.25
CA ARG A 60 13.70 2.69 -0.15
C ARG A 60 12.91 1.51 0.45
N LEU A 61 12.79 1.48 1.76
CA LEU A 61 12.00 0.46 2.47
C LEU A 61 10.80 1.12 3.13
N GLY A 62 9.60 0.61 2.91
CA GLY A 62 8.39 1.24 3.42
C GLY A 62 7.35 0.28 3.96
N THR A 63 6.58 0.72 4.93
CA THR A 63 5.36 0.00 5.31
C THR A 63 4.24 0.33 4.32
N GLY A 64 3.58 -0.68 3.79
CA GLY A 64 2.51 -0.53 2.80
C GLY A 64 1.23 -1.28 3.16
N VAL A 65 0.65 -1.20 4.38
CA VAL A 65 0.90 -0.16 5.37
C VAL A 65 1.04 -0.73 6.78
N ALA A 66 1.58 0.06 7.72
CA ALA A 66 1.31 -0.12 9.14
C ALA A 66 -0.02 0.55 9.49
N THR A 67 -0.77 -0.01 10.45
CA THR A 67 -2.12 0.50 10.76
C THR A 67 -2.11 1.41 11.99
N TYR A 68 -3.07 2.32 12.08
CA TYR A 68 -3.28 3.15 13.27
C TYR A 68 -3.83 2.34 14.47
N ALA A 69 -4.03 1.04 14.32
CA ALA A 69 -4.34 0.14 15.42
C ALA A 69 -3.15 -0.02 16.39
N ARG A 70 -1.92 0.21 15.90
CA ARG A 70 -0.73 0.29 16.74
C ARG A 70 -0.75 1.57 17.58
N PRO A 71 -0.34 1.54 18.88
CA PRO A 71 -0.12 2.76 19.61
C PRO A 71 0.88 3.67 18.88
N PRO A 72 0.63 5.00 18.77
CA PRO A 72 1.49 5.89 17.99
C PRO A 72 2.94 5.91 18.50
N ALA A 73 3.18 5.79 19.82
CA ALA A 73 4.52 5.69 20.36
C ALA A 73 5.27 4.43 19.88
N MET A 74 4.60 3.29 19.76
CA MET A 74 5.23 2.06 19.25
C MET A 74 5.56 2.19 17.76
N THR A 75 4.69 2.82 16.98
CA THR A 75 4.95 3.08 15.56
C THR A 75 6.10 4.06 15.38
N GLU A 76 6.15 5.11 16.19
CA GLU A 76 7.26 6.08 16.21
C GLU A 76 8.61 5.40 16.50
N ILE A 77 8.69 4.61 17.58
CA ILE A 77 9.90 3.88 17.98
C ILE A 77 10.35 2.92 16.88
N SER A 78 9.41 2.17 16.29
CA SER A 78 9.71 1.24 15.18
C SER A 78 10.21 1.99 13.94
N ALA A 79 9.58 3.11 13.58
CA ALA A 79 9.97 3.92 12.43
C ALA A 79 11.39 4.50 12.59
N MET A 80 11.75 4.94 13.80
CA MET A 80 13.09 5.45 14.06
C MET A 80 14.15 4.35 14.04
N SER A 81 13.85 3.17 14.56
CA SER A 81 14.73 2.01 14.45
C SER A 81 14.96 1.64 12.97
N MET A 82 13.90 1.70 12.15
CA MET A 82 14.00 1.49 10.71
C MET A 82 14.80 2.60 10.01
N ALA A 83 14.68 3.85 10.44
CA ALA A 83 15.50 4.94 9.90
C ALA A 83 16.99 4.67 10.11
N GLU A 84 17.37 4.22 11.30
CA GLU A 84 18.75 3.84 11.61
C GLU A 84 19.23 2.65 10.75
N LEU A 85 18.48 1.56 10.73
CA LEU A 85 18.80 0.36 9.96
C LEU A 85 18.96 0.63 8.46
N THR A 86 18.15 1.54 7.91
CA THR A 86 18.13 1.84 6.48
C THR A 86 19.05 3.00 6.09
N GLY A 87 19.67 3.69 7.06
CA GLY A 87 20.43 4.90 6.75
C GLY A 87 19.54 6.04 6.22
N GLY A 88 18.32 6.19 6.78
CA GLY A 88 17.36 7.23 6.40
C GLY A 88 16.51 6.93 5.15
N ARG A 89 16.61 5.73 4.56
CA ARG A 89 15.82 5.32 3.38
C ARG A 89 14.44 4.76 3.72
N PHE A 90 14.00 4.84 4.98
CA PHE A 90 12.70 4.32 5.41
C PHE A 90 11.55 5.28 5.09
N ILE A 91 10.42 4.73 4.68
CA ILE A 91 9.14 5.43 4.47
C ILE A 91 8.11 4.86 5.45
N LEU A 92 7.51 5.72 6.28
CA LEU A 92 6.42 5.31 7.13
C LEU A 92 5.09 5.40 6.38
N GLY A 93 4.66 4.29 5.79
CA GLY A 93 3.35 4.19 5.17
C GLY A 93 2.29 3.77 6.17
N LEU A 94 1.23 4.54 6.29
CA LEU A 94 0.15 4.38 7.27
C LEU A 94 -1.20 4.16 6.58
N GLY A 95 -2.04 3.33 7.19
CA GLY A 95 -3.39 3.05 6.72
C GLY A 95 -4.39 2.78 7.83
N THR A 96 -5.66 2.78 7.46
CA THR A 96 -6.76 2.59 8.41
C THR A 96 -7.08 1.13 8.68
N ALA A 97 -6.60 0.18 7.88
CA ALA A 97 -7.08 -1.21 7.79
C ALA A 97 -8.61 -1.31 7.51
N PRO A 98 -9.11 -2.49 7.12
CA PRO A 98 -10.54 -2.74 7.04
C PRO A 98 -11.25 -2.56 8.39
N PRO A 99 -12.46 -1.97 8.43
CA PRO A 99 -13.21 -1.77 9.67
C PRO A 99 -13.34 -3.04 10.50
N MET A 100 -13.74 -4.15 9.88
CA MET A 100 -13.92 -5.42 10.58
C MET A 100 -12.64 -5.95 11.24
N TRP A 101 -11.45 -5.67 10.69
CA TRP A 101 -10.20 -6.08 11.33
C TRP A 101 -9.91 -5.20 12.55
N ASN A 102 -10.14 -3.91 12.46
CA ASN A 102 -9.99 -3.01 13.60
C ASN A 102 -10.91 -3.43 14.76
N GLU A 103 -12.18 -3.74 14.46
CA GLU A 103 -13.16 -4.13 15.47
C GLU A 103 -12.87 -5.52 16.05
N ASN A 104 -12.64 -6.52 15.19
CA ASN A 104 -12.51 -7.91 15.61
C ASN A 104 -11.12 -8.28 16.17
N TRP A 105 -10.04 -7.66 15.61
CA TRP A 105 -8.68 -8.03 16.01
C TRP A 105 -8.04 -7.04 16.98
N HIS A 106 -8.41 -5.76 16.86
CA HIS A 106 -7.76 -4.68 17.61
C HIS A 106 -8.69 -4.00 18.62
N GLN A 107 -9.96 -4.40 18.69
CA GLN A 107 -10.98 -3.83 19.60
C GLN A 107 -11.11 -2.30 19.46
N LEU A 108 -10.92 -1.79 18.24
CA LEU A 108 -11.01 -0.39 17.91
C LEU A 108 -12.33 -0.09 17.19
N THR A 109 -13.12 0.81 17.74
CA THR A 109 -14.27 1.37 17.03
C THR A 109 -13.79 2.21 15.84
N VAL A 110 -14.33 1.91 14.66
CA VAL A 110 -14.01 2.66 13.44
C VAL A 110 -14.96 3.83 13.31
N ASP A 111 -14.56 4.98 13.83
CA ASP A 111 -15.25 6.26 13.66
C ASP A 111 -14.28 7.32 13.14
N LYS A 112 -14.77 8.18 12.25
CA LYS A 112 -14.02 9.33 11.70
C LYS A 112 -12.58 8.98 11.28
N PRO A 113 -12.35 7.97 10.40
CA PRO A 113 -11.02 7.42 10.14
C PRO A 113 -10.01 8.47 9.66
N ALA A 114 -10.43 9.46 8.87
CA ALA A 114 -9.55 10.53 8.43
C ALA A 114 -9.13 11.47 9.57
N LYS A 115 -10.01 11.73 10.55
CA LYS A 115 -9.67 12.52 11.72
C LYS A 115 -8.70 11.75 12.63
N ARG A 116 -8.99 10.49 12.92
CA ARG A 116 -8.10 9.63 13.71
C ARG A 116 -6.71 9.54 13.07
N MET A 117 -6.64 9.33 11.76
CA MET A 117 -5.36 9.27 11.04
C MET A 117 -4.62 10.61 11.08
N ARG A 118 -5.33 11.73 10.98
CA ARG A 118 -4.72 13.06 11.15
C ARG A 118 -4.05 13.18 12.52
N GLU A 119 -4.79 12.91 13.58
CA GLU A 119 -4.28 12.98 14.96
C GLU A 119 -3.11 12.01 15.17
N TYR A 120 -3.17 10.83 14.57
CA TYR A 120 -2.10 9.84 14.62
C TYR A 120 -0.80 10.34 13.97
N VAL A 121 -0.89 10.93 12.79
CA VAL A 121 0.27 11.53 12.09
C VAL A 121 0.81 12.74 12.82
N GLU A 122 -0.06 13.62 13.31
CA GLU A 122 0.33 14.81 14.08
C GLU A 122 1.06 14.42 15.37
N ALA A 123 0.54 13.43 16.11
CA ALA A 123 1.18 12.91 17.31
C ALA A 123 2.57 12.32 16.99
N ILE A 124 2.72 11.50 15.96
CA ILE A 124 4.02 10.93 15.56
C ILE A 124 5.00 12.04 15.20
N ARG A 125 4.60 13.01 14.39
CA ARG A 125 5.47 14.13 14.00
C ARG A 125 5.89 14.96 15.21
N LEU A 126 4.99 15.16 16.17
CA LEU A 126 5.31 15.86 17.41
C LEU A 126 6.28 15.03 18.27
N MET A 127 6.09 13.72 18.36
CA MET A 127 7.04 12.85 19.10
C MET A 127 8.46 12.89 18.51
N TRP A 128 8.62 13.12 17.20
CA TRP A 128 9.95 13.29 16.60
C TRP A 128 10.68 14.53 17.08
N THR A 129 9.99 15.52 17.65
CA THR A 129 10.59 16.72 18.24
C THR A 129 10.96 16.57 19.72
N ALA A 130 10.52 15.49 20.37
CA ALA A 130 10.79 15.25 21.79
C ALA A 130 12.27 14.97 22.06
N SER A 131 12.71 15.29 23.26
CA SER A 131 14.04 14.97 23.78
C SER A 131 13.95 14.57 25.26
N PRO A 132 15.04 14.10 25.91
CA PRO A 132 15.03 13.82 27.34
C PRO A 132 14.64 15.01 28.19
N THR A 133 14.99 16.22 27.76
CA THR A 133 14.77 17.47 28.50
C THR A 133 13.59 18.30 28.00
N ASN A 134 13.04 17.94 26.84
CA ASN A 134 11.87 18.60 26.22
C ASN A 134 10.80 17.55 25.90
N PRO A 135 9.98 17.15 26.90
CA PRO A 135 8.87 16.23 26.65
C PRO A 135 7.79 16.89 25.81
N ILE A 136 6.96 16.06 25.18
CA ILE A 136 5.79 16.55 24.43
C ILE A 136 4.50 15.97 24.99
N ASP A 137 3.45 16.74 24.87
CA ASP A 137 2.06 16.33 25.07
C ASP A 137 1.27 16.51 23.78
N TYR A 138 0.39 15.56 23.48
CA TYR A 138 -0.59 15.69 22.42
C TYR A 138 -1.99 15.35 22.96
N GLU A 139 -2.98 16.20 22.68
CA GLU A 139 -4.37 16.01 23.10
C GLU A 139 -5.30 16.08 21.90
N GLY A 140 -5.71 14.92 21.40
CA GLY A 140 -6.72 14.76 20.35
C GLY A 140 -8.00 14.11 20.88
N GLU A 141 -8.98 13.95 20.02
CA GLU A 141 -10.21 13.18 20.32
C GLU A 141 -9.90 11.68 20.44
N PHE A 142 -9.04 11.16 19.57
CA PHE A 142 -8.69 9.75 19.47
C PHE A 142 -7.31 9.41 20.02
N ILE A 143 -6.38 10.34 19.92
CA ILE A 143 -4.98 10.13 20.30
C ILE A 143 -4.63 11.07 21.44
N LYS A 144 -4.08 10.48 22.51
CA LYS A 144 -3.56 11.23 23.67
C LYS A 144 -2.19 10.72 24.03
N VAL A 145 -1.24 11.62 24.14
CA VAL A 145 0.13 11.35 24.56
C VAL A 145 0.48 12.31 25.67
N ARG A 146 1.14 11.82 26.73
CA ARG A 146 1.52 12.63 27.89
C ARG A 146 2.97 12.37 28.25
N ASP A 147 3.71 13.46 28.53
CA ASP A 147 5.10 13.44 28.97
C ASP A 147 5.99 12.49 28.15
N TYR A 148 5.75 12.44 26.83
CA TYR A 148 6.56 11.58 25.96
C TYR A 148 7.96 12.16 25.83
N ARG A 149 8.95 11.35 26.22
CA ARG A 149 10.38 11.71 26.19
C ARG A 149 11.12 10.78 25.27
N ARG A 150 11.90 11.34 24.40
CA ARG A 150 12.78 10.60 23.53
C ARG A 150 14.15 10.50 24.14
N ILE A 151 14.56 9.29 24.54
CA ILE A 151 15.83 9.04 25.25
C ILE A 151 17.02 9.15 24.30
N MET A 152 16.85 8.73 23.04
CA MET A 152 17.89 8.77 22.01
C MET A 152 17.53 9.84 20.96
N ALA A 153 18.50 10.67 20.59
CA ALA A 153 18.31 11.59 19.47
C ALA A 153 18.08 10.82 18.17
N PRO A 154 17.14 11.27 17.30
CA PRO A 154 16.97 10.62 16.00
C PRO A 154 18.25 10.81 15.18
N PRO A 155 18.80 9.72 14.64
CA PRO A 155 20.01 9.82 13.81
C PRO A 155 19.75 10.46 12.44
N TYR A 156 18.48 10.60 12.05
CA TYR A 156 18.05 11.10 10.75
C TYR A 156 16.95 12.16 10.88
N PRO A 157 16.75 13.01 9.85
CA PRO A 157 15.64 13.97 9.80
C PRO A 157 14.29 13.25 9.83
N PRO A 158 13.17 13.98 10.03
CA PRO A 158 11.84 13.39 9.99
C PRO A 158 11.63 12.56 8.72
N LEU A 159 11.11 11.35 8.92
CA LEU A 159 10.86 10.40 7.84
C LEU A 159 9.67 10.84 7.00
N PRO A 160 9.66 10.53 5.69
CA PRO A 160 8.45 10.72 4.90
C PRO A 160 7.32 9.81 5.40
N ILE A 161 6.14 10.40 5.55
CA ILE A 161 4.90 9.68 5.90
C ILE A 161 4.02 9.59 4.67
N TYR A 162 3.72 8.36 4.24
CA TYR A 162 2.77 8.08 3.15
C TYR A 162 1.45 7.57 3.72
N LEU A 163 0.34 7.96 3.12
CA LEU A 163 -0.99 7.51 3.53
C LEU A 163 -1.63 6.65 2.44
N ALA A 164 -2.09 5.46 2.82
CA ALA A 164 -2.94 4.67 1.95
C ALA A 164 -4.37 5.22 1.98
N ALA A 165 -4.94 5.47 0.81
CA ALA A 165 -6.26 6.05 0.70
C ALA A 165 -7.06 5.49 -0.48
N VAL A 166 -8.37 5.26 -0.22
CA VAL A 166 -9.37 4.87 -1.22
C VAL A 166 -10.47 5.91 -1.29
N GLN A 167 -10.95 6.36 -0.14
CA GLN A 167 -12.11 7.24 0.02
C GLN A 167 -11.72 8.73 -0.04
N PRO A 168 -12.61 9.63 -0.52
CA PRO A 168 -12.32 11.05 -0.66
C PRO A 168 -11.77 11.73 0.60
N GLY A 169 -12.27 11.37 1.79
CA GLY A 169 -11.80 11.94 3.05
C GLY A 169 -10.31 11.65 3.31
N MET A 170 -9.89 10.41 3.09
CA MET A 170 -8.49 10.01 3.22
C MET A 170 -7.60 10.57 2.10
N LEU A 171 -8.11 10.64 0.86
CA LEU A 171 -7.39 11.28 -0.26
C LEU A 171 -7.13 12.77 0.00
N GLN A 172 -8.13 13.49 0.53
CA GLN A 172 -7.97 14.90 0.92
C GLN A 172 -6.99 15.05 2.10
N LEU A 173 -7.06 14.13 3.07
CA LEU A 173 -6.10 14.13 4.18
C LEU A 173 -4.68 13.91 3.67
N SER A 174 -4.47 12.96 2.76
CA SER A 174 -3.15 12.70 2.16
C SER A 174 -2.59 13.96 1.51
N GLY A 175 -3.38 14.65 0.68
CA GLY A 175 -2.95 15.92 0.09
C GLY A 175 -2.61 17.00 1.13
N ALA A 176 -3.35 17.04 2.25
CA ALA A 176 -3.14 18.07 3.27
C ALA A 176 -1.89 17.85 4.12
N ILE A 177 -1.54 16.59 4.47
CA ILE A 177 -0.49 16.34 5.47
C ILE A 177 0.54 15.29 5.11
N ALA A 178 0.33 14.46 4.08
CA ALA A 178 1.26 13.38 3.76
C ALA A 178 2.36 13.80 2.78
N ASP A 179 3.48 13.10 2.83
CA ASP A 179 4.59 13.25 1.88
C ASP A 179 4.39 12.35 0.66
N GLY A 180 3.52 11.33 0.77
CA GLY A 180 3.11 10.47 -0.34
C GLY A 180 1.72 9.88 -0.13
N LEU A 181 1.12 9.43 -1.24
CA LEU A 181 -0.14 8.71 -1.29
C LEU A 181 0.09 7.32 -1.89
N ILE A 182 -0.40 6.28 -1.23
CA ILE A 182 -0.50 4.93 -1.80
C ILE A 182 -1.97 4.71 -2.21
N ALA A 183 -2.23 4.75 -3.53
CA ALA A 183 -3.56 4.47 -4.06
C ALA A 183 -3.87 2.98 -3.99
N ASN A 184 -5.16 2.63 -3.95
CA ASN A 184 -5.63 1.25 -3.82
C ASN A 184 -5.15 0.34 -4.97
N LEU A 185 -5.25 -0.97 -4.77
CA LEU A 185 -4.67 -1.98 -5.67
C LEU A 185 -5.53 -2.35 -6.91
N LEU A 186 -6.79 -1.93 -6.96
CA LEU A 186 -7.70 -2.08 -8.11
C LEU A 186 -7.88 -0.77 -8.90
N ASN A 187 -7.04 0.24 -8.67
CA ASN A 187 -7.16 1.54 -9.30
C ASN A 187 -7.16 1.46 -10.85
N THR A 188 -7.83 2.40 -11.47
CA THR A 188 -7.90 2.56 -12.93
C THR A 188 -7.42 3.96 -13.33
N PRO A 189 -7.05 4.21 -14.61
CA PRO A 189 -6.77 5.57 -15.06
C PRO A 189 -7.92 6.53 -14.73
N LYS A 190 -9.17 6.11 -14.96
CA LYS A 190 -10.37 6.90 -14.64
C LYS A 190 -10.48 7.20 -13.13
N TYR A 191 -10.16 6.24 -12.27
CA TYR A 191 -10.15 6.47 -10.82
C TYR A 191 -9.10 7.52 -10.44
N PHE A 192 -7.92 7.52 -11.06
CA PHE A 192 -6.91 8.57 -10.82
C PHE A 192 -7.40 9.95 -11.27
N THR A 193 -7.95 10.07 -12.48
CA THR A 193 -8.38 11.36 -13.03
C THR A 193 -9.60 11.93 -12.32
N ASP A 194 -10.58 11.10 -12.00
CA ASP A 194 -11.88 11.56 -11.51
C ASP A 194 -11.97 11.61 -9.99
N ILE A 195 -11.19 10.79 -9.28
CA ILE A 195 -11.29 10.65 -7.83
C ILE A 195 -9.98 11.04 -7.12
N VAL A 196 -8.84 10.43 -7.47
CA VAL A 196 -7.58 10.65 -6.74
C VAL A 196 -7.12 12.09 -6.89
N HIS A 197 -6.81 12.51 -8.11
CA HIS A 197 -6.25 13.85 -8.38
C HIS A 197 -7.13 14.99 -7.87
N PRO A 198 -8.47 15.01 -8.11
CA PRO A 198 -9.31 16.08 -7.60
C PRO A 198 -9.36 16.14 -6.06
N ASN A 199 -9.37 15.00 -5.38
CA ASN A 199 -9.40 14.99 -3.92
C ASN A 199 -8.05 15.32 -3.29
N VAL A 200 -6.94 14.83 -3.84
CA VAL A 200 -5.59 15.21 -3.41
C VAL A 200 -5.40 16.72 -3.58
N LYS A 201 -5.76 17.30 -4.74
CA LYS A 201 -5.71 18.76 -4.98
C LYS A 201 -6.53 19.57 -3.97
N LYS A 202 -7.73 19.09 -3.60
CA LYS A 202 -8.55 19.72 -2.53
C LYS A 202 -7.82 19.68 -1.18
N GLY A 203 -7.10 18.60 -0.88
CA GLY A 203 -6.30 18.49 0.33
C GLY A 203 -5.11 19.46 0.34
N LEU A 204 -4.33 19.47 -0.73
CA LEU A 204 -3.18 20.34 -0.93
C LEU A 204 -3.55 21.82 -0.78
N ALA A 205 -4.67 22.24 -1.40
CA ALA A 205 -5.16 23.62 -1.34
C ALA A 205 -5.47 24.10 0.09
N LYS A 206 -5.88 23.20 1.00
CA LYS A 206 -6.16 23.54 2.41
C LYS A 206 -4.90 23.96 3.19
N THR A 207 -3.73 23.60 2.71
CA THR A 207 -2.44 23.86 3.38
C THR A 207 -1.44 24.62 2.51
N GLY A 208 -1.90 25.16 1.36
CA GLY A 208 -1.06 25.91 0.44
C GLY A 208 -0.01 25.10 -0.31
N ARG A 209 -0.17 23.76 -0.34
CA ARG A 209 0.73 22.83 -1.03
C ARG A 209 0.34 22.64 -2.50
N GLN A 210 1.27 22.14 -3.31
CA GLN A 210 1.10 21.83 -4.73
C GLN A 210 1.29 20.33 -5.01
N LEU A 211 0.92 19.88 -6.21
CA LEU A 211 0.98 18.46 -6.57
C LEU A 211 2.41 17.88 -6.50
N GLY A 212 3.43 18.69 -6.78
CA GLY A 212 4.83 18.27 -6.64
C GLY A 212 5.32 18.09 -5.19
N ASP A 213 4.51 18.46 -4.19
CA ASP A 213 4.85 18.28 -2.76
C ASP A 213 4.40 16.94 -2.19
N ILE A 214 3.84 16.07 -3.01
CA ILE A 214 3.36 14.73 -2.63
C ILE A 214 3.68 13.72 -3.72
N GLU A 215 4.32 12.61 -3.37
CA GLU A 215 4.56 11.50 -4.31
C GLU A 215 3.30 10.64 -4.44
N LEU A 216 2.79 10.45 -5.65
CA LEU A 216 1.65 9.55 -5.90
C LEU A 216 2.16 8.16 -6.26
N CYS A 217 1.76 7.16 -5.48
CA CYS A 217 2.08 5.76 -5.72
C CYS A 217 0.83 4.99 -6.14
N SER A 218 0.92 4.22 -7.20
CA SER A 218 -0.10 3.27 -7.61
C SER A 218 0.25 1.87 -7.10
N LEU A 219 -0.49 1.36 -6.12
CA LEU A 219 -0.40 -0.05 -5.77
C LEU A 219 -1.24 -0.84 -6.78
N LYS A 220 -0.66 -1.88 -7.41
CA LYS A 220 -1.34 -2.66 -8.46
C LYS A 220 -1.17 -4.15 -8.25
N VAL A 221 -2.27 -4.89 -8.24
CA VAL A 221 -2.19 -6.35 -8.42
C VAL A 221 -1.50 -6.64 -9.74
N CYS A 222 -0.44 -7.44 -9.68
CA CYS A 222 0.36 -7.80 -10.85
C CYS A 222 0.56 -9.31 -10.92
N SER A 223 0.00 -9.92 -11.96
CA SER A 223 0.14 -11.34 -12.28
C SER A 223 0.79 -11.50 -13.64
N VAL A 224 2.05 -11.95 -13.66
CA VAL A 224 2.82 -12.10 -14.88
C VAL A 224 3.20 -13.55 -15.11
N ASP A 225 2.98 -14.04 -16.33
CA ASP A 225 3.40 -15.36 -16.75
C ASP A 225 3.57 -15.40 -18.27
N LYS A 226 4.45 -16.29 -18.78
CA LYS A 226 4.51 -16.62 -20.23
C LYS A 226 3.21 -17.27 -20.72
N ASP A 227 2.55 -18.03 -19.83
CA ASP A 227 1.21 -18.54 -20.02
C ASP A 227 0.19 -17.48 -19.57
N ARG A 228 -0.41 -16.81 -20.56
CA ARG A 228 -1.42 -15.77 -20.37
C ARG A 228 -2.61 -16.23 -19.53
N GLU A 229 -3.09 -17.44 -19.75
CA GLU A 229 -4.27 -17.95 -19.06
C GLU A 229 -3.95 -18.24 -17.58
N ARG A 230 -2.75 -18.71 -17.27
CA ARG A 230 -2.28 -18.88 -15.91
C ARG A 230 -2.17 -17.54 -15.18
N ALA A 231 -1.61 -16.52 -15.81
CA ALA A 231 -1.54 -15.17 -15.24
C ALA A 231 -2.93 -14.61 -14.94
N ARG A 232 -3.90 -14.77 -15.85
CA ARG A 232 -5.27 -14.26 -15.68
C ARG A 232 -6.04 -15.03 -14.60
N ARG A 233 -5.87 -16.35 -14.54
CA ARG A 233 -6.49 -17.17 -13.48
C ARG A 233 -6.02 -16.73 -12.09
N ARG A 234 -4.71 -16.50 -11.89
CA ARG A 234 -4.15 -15.99 -10.64
C ARG A 234 -4.65 -14.61 -10.23
N ALA A 235 -5.09 -13.81 -11.17
CA ALA A 235 -5.58 -12.46 -10.89
C ALA A 235 -7.04 -12.41 -10.38
N ARG A 236 -7.81 -13.49 -10.50
CA ARG A 236 -9.24 -13.53 -10.10
C ARG A 236 -9.44 -13.39 -8.56
N PRO A 237 -8.70 -14.12 -7.70
CA PRO A 237 -8.89 -14.06 -6.26
C PRO A 237 -8.83 -12.66 -5.66
N PRO A 238 -7.80 -11.83 -5.90
CA PRO A 238 -7.77 -10.48 -5.35
C PRO A 238 -8.90 -9.60 -5.88
N ILE A 239 -9.29 -9.71 -7.15
CA ILE A 239 -10.42 -8.94 -7.70
C ILE A 239 -11.70 -9.31 -6.94
N ALA A 240 -11.99 -10.60 -6.78
CA ALA A 240 -13.18 -11.08 -6.07
C ALA A 240 -13.17 -10.64 -4.60
N PHE A 241 -12.05 -10.81 -3.90
CA PHE A 241 -11.91 -10.45 -2.49
C PHE A 241 -12.16 -8.95 -2.26
N TYR A 242 -11.49 -8.08 -3.03
CA TYR A 242 -11.63 -6.62 -2.85
C TYR A 242 -12.97 -6.09 -3.38
N SER A 243 -13.59 -6.73 -4.36
CA SER A 243 -14.95 -6.40 -4.83
C SER A 243 -16.01 -6.63 -3.74
N ASN A 244 -15.74 -7.51 -2.79
CA ASN A 244 -16.62 -7.75 -1.65
C ASN A 244 -16.63 -6.58 -0.64
N LEU A 245 -15.62 -5.70 -0.65
CA LEU A 245 -15.47 -4.64 0.33
C LEU A 245 -16.16 -3.34 -0.13
N PRO A 246 -17.15 -2.81 0.61
CA PRO A 246 -17.97 -1.67 0.16
C PRO A 246 -17.17 -0.40 -0.17
N TYR A 247 -16.04 -0.18 0.49
CA TYR A 247 -15.23 1.02 0.22
C TYR A 247 -14.51 0.98 -1.14
N PHE A 248 -14.53 -0.15 -1.88
CA PHE A 248 -14.09 -0.23 -3.27
C PHE A 248 -15.18 0.15 -4.28
N ASP A 249 -16.41 0.45 -3.85
CA ASP A 249 -17.49 0.88 -4.75
C ASP A 249 -17.09 2.09 -5.60
N GLN A 250 -16.31 3.00 -5.04
CA GLN A 250 -15.79 4.15 -5.78
C GLN A 250 -14.80 3.82 -6.91
N VAL A 251 -14.28 2.61 -6.92
CA VAL A 251 -13.44 2.10 -8.01
C VAL A 251 -14.27 1.31 -9.00
N LEU A 252 -15.12 0.42 -8.49
CA LEU A 252 -15.86 -0.57 -9.29
C LEU A 252 -17.04 0.05 -10.04
N ASP A 253 -17.82 0.94 -9.40
CA ASP A 253 -18.99 1.56 -10.04
C ASP A 253 -18.61 2.47 -11.22
N PRO A 254 -17.66 3.40 -11.09
CA PRO A 254 -17.21 4.20 -12.23
C PRO A 254 -16.53 3.39 -13.33
N ALA A 255 -15.99 2.21 -12.99
CA ALA A 255 -15.43 1.27 -13.96
C ALA A 255 -16.49 0.41 -14.68
N GLY A 256 -17.76 0.48 -14.27
CA GLY A 256 -18.88 -0.23 -14.90
C GLY A 256 -19.19 -1.61 -14.31
N PHE A 257 -18.60 -1.97 -13.16
CA PHE A 257 -18.71 -3.32 -12.55
C PHE A 257 -19.69 -3.40 -11.38
N THR A 258 -20.73 -2.56 -11.37
CA THR A 258 -21.76 -2.57 -10.30
C THR A 258 -22.48 -3.91 -10.24
N LYS A 259 -22.85 -4.50 -11.36
CA LYS A 259 -23.55 -5.79 -11.43
C LYS A 259 -22.68 -6.94 -10.94
N GLU A 260 -21.44 -6.99 -11.42
CA GLU A 260 -20.46 -8.03 -11.09
C GLU A 260 -20.12 -8.03 -9.59
N LYS A 261 -19.85 -6.86 -9.02
CA LYS A 261 -19.55 -6.76 -7.57
C LYS A 261 -20.71 -7.23 -6.69
N LEU A 262 -21.95 -6.93 -7.08
CA LEU A 262 -23.13 -7.38 -6.32
C LEU A 262 -23.32 -8.90 -6.40
N ALA A 263 -23.07 -9.50 -7.57
CA ALA A 263 -23.09 -10.94 -7.72
C ALA A 263 -21.97 -11.63 -6.93
N ILE A 264 -20.75 -11.06 -6.92
CA ILE A 264 -19.61 -11.55 -6.13
C ILE A 264 -19.93 -11.48 -4.64
N ARG A 265 -20.54 -10.39 -4.15
CA ARG A 265 -20.97 -10.24 -2.75
C ARG A 265 -22.02 -11.27 -2.35
N ALA A 266 -22.97 -11.56 -3.23
CA ALA A 266 -23.99 -12.58 -2.99
C ALA A 266 -23.33 -13.96 -2.87
N ALA A 267 -22.42 -14.34 -3.76
CA ALA A 267 -21.70 -15.61 -3.69
C ALA A 267 -20.83 -15.70 -2.41
N MET A 268 -20.20 -14.59 -2.01
CA MET A 268 -19.43 -14.54 -0.76
C MET A 268 -20.30 -14.74 0.48
N ALA A 269 -21.51 -14.16 0.50
CA ALA A 269 -22.47 -14.38 1.60
C ALA A 269 -22.94 -15.82 1.70
N GLU A 270 -22.95 -16.55 0.59
CA GLU A 270 -23.25 -17.99 0.51
C GLU A 270 -22.01 -18.87 0.82
N ASN A 271 -20.83 -18.28 1.07
CA ASN A 271 -19.53 -18.95 1.18
C ASN A 271 -19.16 -19.80 -0.05
N ASP A 272 -19.69 -19.44 -1.22
CA ASP A 272 -19.40 -20.11 -2.50
C ASP A 272 -18.19 -19.48 -3.18
N VAL A 273 -16.99 -19.82 -2.70
CA VAL A 273 -15.72 -19.30 -3.23
C VAL A 273 -15.52 -19.65 -4.71
N PRO A 274 -15.78 -20.88 -5.20
CA PRO A 274 -15.68 -21.15 -6.63
C PRO A 274 -16.56 -20.24 -7.49
N LYS A 275 -17.85 -20.12 -7.15
CA LYS A 275 -18.78 -19.22 -7.83
C LYS A 275 -18.32 -17.76 -7.81
N MET A 276 -17.80 -17.30 -6.67
CA MET A 276 -17.26 -15.96 -6.52
C MET A 276 -16.11 -15.69 -7.49
N LEU A 277 -15.21 -16.65 -7.70
CA LEU A 277 -14.08 -16.55 -8.62
C LEU A 277 -14.55 -16.59 -10.09
N ASP A 278 -15.54 -17.41 -10.42
CA ASP A 278 -16.12 -17.52 -11.77
C ASP A 278 -16.85 -16.23 -12.20
N LEU A 279 -17.39 -15.48 -11.25
CA LEU A 279 -18.04 -14.19 -11.49
C LEU A 279 -17.06 -13.06 -11.85
N VAL A 280 -15.76 -13.23 -11.65
CA VAL A 280 -14.76 -12.26 -12.10
C VAL A 280 -14.63 -12.37 -13.62
N THR A 281 -15.07 -11.34 -14.33
CA THR A 281 -15.06 -11.32 -15.79
C THR A 281 -13.67 -10.99 -16.36
N GLU A 282 -13.47 -11.30 -17.64
CA GLU A 282 -12.24 -10.92 -18.35
C GLU A 282 -12.08 -9.39 -18.40
N ASP A 283 -13.17 -8.65 -18.56
CA ASP A 283 -13.16 -7.18 -18.55
C ASP A 283 -12.72 -6.61 -17.17
N MET A 284 -13.10 -7.25 -16.06
CA MET A 284 -12.61 -6.87 -14.74
C MET A 284 -11.09 -7.07 -14.66
N ILE A 285 -10.58 -8.20 -15.14
CA ILE A 285 -9.13 -8.47 -15.16
C ILE A 285 -8.39 -7.44 -16.01
N ASP A 286 -8.93 -7.10 -17.18
CA ASP A 286 -8.29 -6.16 -18.11
C ASP A 286 -8.32 -4.72 -17.61
N THR A 287 -9.32 -4.36 -16.82
CA THR A 287 -9.53 -3.01 -16.32
C THR A 287 -8.84 -2.76 -14.97
N LEU A 288 -8.94 -3.71 -14.04
CA LEU A 288 -8.61 -3.49 -12.64
C LEU A 288 -7.17 -3.86 -12.27
N VAL A 289 -6.55 -4.81 -12.99
CA VAL A 289 -5.25 -5.37 -12.60
C VAL A 289 -4.28 -5.50 -13.78
N LEU A 290 -3.01 -5.67 -13.48
CA LEU A 290 -1.98 -6.01 -14.44
C LEU A 290 -1.88 -7.55 -14.51
N ALA A 291 -2.51 -8.17 -15.51
CA ALA A 291 -2.45 -9.62 -15.68
C ALA A 291 -2.26 -10.00 -17.15
N GLY A 292 -1.33 -10.92 -17.42
CA GLY A 292 -0.99 -11.38 -18.74
C GLY A 292 0.48 -11.71 -18.94
N THR A 293 0.92 -11.74 -20.19
CA THR A 293 2.33 -11.86 -20.53
C THR A 293 3.11 -10.59 -20.18
N PRO A 294 4.45 -10.63 -20.07
CA PRO A 294 5.26 -9.44 -19.79
C PRO A 294 4.92 -8.24 -20.71
N ASP A 295 4.75 -8.48 -21.99
CA ASP A 295 4.45 -7.41 -22.96
C ASP A 295 3.04 -6.85 -22.80
N GLU A 296 2.04 -7.69 -22.51
CA GLU A 296 0.68 -7.24 -22.21
C GLU A 296 0.63 -6.38 -20.94
N VAL A 297 1.38 -6.75 -19.90
CA VAL A 297 1.48 -6.00 -18.66
C VAL A 297 2.13 -4.63 -18.89
N ARG A 298 3.25 -4.57 -19.62
CA ARG A 298 3.89 -3.29 -19.99
C ARG A 298 2.95 -2.39 -20.79
N LYS A 299 2.24 -2.97 -21.80
CA LYS A 299 1.27 -2.22 -22.61
C LYS A 299 0.09 -1.69 -21.81
N LYS A 300 -0.43 -2.45 -20.84
CA LYS A 300 -1.50 -1.98 -19.95
C LYS A 300 -1.07 -0.75 -19.14
N LEU A 301 0.18 -0.70 -18.71
CA LEU A 301 0.73 0.43 -17.94
C LEU A 301 0.81 1.73 -18.74
N GLU A 302 0.91 1.70 -20.06
CA GLU A 302 0.95 2.92 -20.87
C GLU A 302 -0.28 3.82 -20.65
N LYS A 303 -1.43 3.23 -20.30
CA LYS A 303 -2.67 3.96 -19.98
C LYS A 303 -2.57 4.80 -18.69
N PHE A 304 -1.56 4.56 -17.87
CA PHE A 304 -1.34 5.25 -16.59
C PHE A 304 -0.26 6.33 -16.67
N GLU A 305 0.25 6.63 -17.87
CA GLU A 305 1.32 7.62 -18.05
C GLU A 305 0.91 8.98 -17.50
N GLY A 306 1.76 9.56 -16.64
CA GLY A 306 1.54 10.87 -16.02
C GLY A 306 0.52 10.89 -14.87
N LEU A 307 0.00 9.74 -14.44
CA LEU A 307 -1.00 9.66 -13.36
C LEU A 307 -0.39 9.44 -11.98
N PHE A 308 0.82 8.90 -11.91
CA PHE A 308 1.58 8.68 -10.67
C PHE A 308 3.09 8.60 -10.95
N GLU A 309 3.92 8.70 -9.92
CA GLU A 309 5.37 8.62 -10.00
C GLU A 309 5.92 7.21 -9.74
N THR A 310 5.31 6.48 -8.79
CA THR A 310 5.81 5.16 -8.36
C THR A 310 4.75 4.08 -8.51
N LEU A 311 5.13 3.00 -9.19
CA LEU A 311 4.34 1.77 -9.30
C LEU A 311 4.77 0.79 -8.20
N ILE A 312 3.84 0.36 -7.37
CA ILE A 312 4.07 -0.69 -6.37
C ILE A 312 3.36 -1.96 -6.83
N LEU A 313 4.12 -2.98 -7.16
CA LEU A 313 3.60 -4.26 -7.63
C LEU A 313 3.18 -5.13 -6.44
N TYR A 314 2.01 -5.72 -6.53
CA TYR A 314 1.42 -6.58 -5.52
C TYR A 314 1.13 -7.96 -6.10
N CYS A 315 1.74 -9.01 -5.53
CA CYS A 315 1.47 -10.39 -5.93
C CYS A 315 -0.02 -10.73 -5.73
N PRO A 316 -0.67 -11.49 -6.63
CA PRO A 316 -2.10 -11.81 -6.51
C PRO A 316 -2.41 -12.63 -5.26
N MET A 317 -2.90 -11.98 -4.23
CA MET A 317 -3.34 -12.58 -2.97
C MET A 317 -4.81 -12.24 -2.72
N PRO A 318 -5.60 -13.04 -1.98
CA PRO A 318 -5.27 -14.29 -1.27
C PRO A 318 -5.33 -15.54 -2.16
N TRP A 319 -5.07 -16.70 -1.53
CA TRP A 319 -5.25 -18.07 -2.07
C TRP A 319 -4.33 -18.45 -3.23
N LEU A 320 -3.16 -17.85 -3.33
CA LEU A 320 -2.13 -18.25 -4.28
C LEU A 320 -1.22 -19.33 -3.63
N GLU A 321 -0.98 -20.42 -4.35
CA GLU A 321 -0.08 -21.47 -3.89
C GLU A 321 1.37 -20.96 -3.81
N PRO A 322 2.20 -21.47 -2.84
CA PRO A 322 3.56 -20.99 -2.63
C PRO A 322 4.41 -20.97 -3.90
N GLU A 323 4.37 -22.05 -4.70
CA GLU A 323 5.16 -22.13 -5.93
C GLU A 323 4.67 -21.16 -7.02
N GLU A 324 3.37 -20.90 -7.10
CA GLU A 324 2.83 -19.88 -7.99
C GLU A 324 3.20 -18.47 -7.54
N SER A 325 3.23 -18.22 -6.22
CA SER A 325 3.70 -16.96 -5.66
C SER A 325 5.17 -16.69 -6.03
N LYS A 326 6.04 -17.68 -5.82
CA LYS A 326 7.47 -17.62 -6.19
C LYS A 326 7.65 -17.33 -7.67
N ALA A 327 6.97 -18.09 -8.52
CA ALA A 327 7.03 -17.91 -9.97
C ALA A 327 6.58 -16.50 -10.39
N ASN A 328 5.51 -15.98 -9.76
CA ASN A 328 5.01 -14.65 -10.07
C ASN A 328 5.98 -13.54 -9.61
N HIS A 329 6.60 -13.66 -8.43
CA HIS A 329 7.62 -12.71 -7.97
C HIS A 329 8.81 -12.66 -8.93
N ALA A 330 9.33 -13.81 -9.34
CA ALA A 330 10.43 -13.88 -10.31
C ALA A 330 10.03 -13.23 -11.65
N ALA A 331 8.81 -13.53 -12.16
CA ALA A 331 8.31 -12.97 -13.40
C ALA A 331 8.07 -11.44 -13.31
N MET A 332 7.58 -10.93 -12.19
CA MET A 332 7.46 -9.49 -11.96
C MET A 332 8.83 -8.81 -12.01
N ILE A 333 9.83 -9.34 -11.30
CA ILE A 333 11.19 -8.79 -11.28
C ILE A 333 11.77 -8.77 -12.68
N GLU A 334 11.71 -9.89 -13.42
CA GLU A 334 12.19 -9.98 -14.80
C GLU A 334 11.47 -8.99 -15.74
N THR A 335 10.15 -8.82 -15.57
CA THR A 335 9.35 -7.93 -16.42
C THR A 335 9.71 -6.47 -16.25
N PHE A 336 10.08 -6.05 -15.03
CA PHE A 336 10.35 -4.65 -14.68
C PHE A 336 11.85 -4.35 -14.50
N ALA A 337 12.74 -5.34 -14.70
CA ALA A 337 14.18 -5.12 -14.72
C ALA A 337 14.58 -4.05 -15.76
N ALA A 338 15.53 -3.15 -15.37
CA ALA A 338 16.02 -2.04 -16.18
C ALA A 338 16.93 -2.50 -17.32
#